data_3fa66c47dc59ecf2c4dd60e385dd8d0c
#
_entry.id   3fa66c47dc59ecf2c4dd60e385dd8d0c
#
_cell.length_a   1.000
_cell.length_b   1.000
_cell.length_c   1.000
_cell.angle_alpha   90.00
_cell.angle_beta   90.00
_cell.angle_gamma   90.00
#
_symmetry.space_group_name_H-M   'P 1'
#
loop_
_entity.id
_entity.type
_entity.pdbx_description
1 polymer ?
#
loop_
_entity_poly.entity_id
_entity_poly.type
_entity_poly.pdbx_seq_one_letter_code
_entity_poly.pdbx_strand_id
1 'polypeptide(L)'
;MRLPWLAGCAIIAMLPLLWLPVLPGPCSLAGASALALALIRLHGRAVAGVAMTLLLVVWGVLSAHQALWPTRHLTGAIRQAEVILSETDGQTLHRGQMVRLRGRYLFPPVGVTLYGELAPAPACAGQHWLMTLRLRPVHGQLNDGGFDSQRYALAQHRPLSGGIVAASALDARCSLRARYLTSLTRRLQTYPWRAVMLGLGMGERLSLPTEIKVLMQNTGTSHLMAISGLHIALAASLIMLLLRGVQYILPGRWIGWRLPLVAGLAGAVGYAWLTGMQPPALRTCVGLGMCCALRLSGQRWTAWQVWLCCLGAILVADPLAVLSQSLWLSAFAVAGLIFWFQWLPLPAGCWRWPWKTIIALVHLQAGVTLLLLPLQLLLFHGVSLTSMAANLLAVPLVTLLAVPLILTAMLVHLSGPEIVESLVWLAAARVGGGLVWGLIRF
;
A
#
# COMPACT_ATOMS: atom_id res chain seq x y z
N MET A 1 -30.69 -0.78 4.09
CA MET A 1 -29.96 0.17 3.18
C MET A 1 -29.09 -0.62 2.24
N ARG A 2 -28.90 -0.18 0.97
CA ARG A 2 -27.99 -0.87 0.05
C ARG A 2 -26.54 -0.50 0.39
N LEU A 3 -25.63 -1.49 0.42
CA LEU A 3 -24.22 -1.30 0.79
C LEU A 3 -23.49 -0.16 0.03
N PRO A 4 -23.71 0.01 -1.30
CA PRO A 4 -23.10 1.12 -2.04
C PRO A 4 -23.51 2.51 -1.53
N TRP A 5 -24.72 2.64 -1.02
CA TRP A 5 -25.20 3.90 -0.46
C TRP A 5 -24.51 4.23 0.87
N LEU A 6 -24.32 3.23 1.75
CA LEU A 6 -23.53 3.38 2.99
C LEU A 6 -22.07 3.76 2.70
N ALA A 7 -21.50 3.16 1.67
CA ALA A 7 -20.15 3.49 1.21
C ALA A 7 -20.05 4.95 0.73
N GLY A 8 -21.06 5.44 0.01
CA GLY A 8 -21.14 6.85 -0.37
C GLY A 8 -21.19 7.78 0.84
N CYS A 9 -22.00 7.46 1.85
CA CYS A 9 -22.04 8.21 3.11
C CYS A 9 -20.66 8.23 3.81
N ALA A 10 -19.94 7.11 3.80
CA ALA A 10 -18.60 7.01 4.40
C ALA A 10 -17.58 7.90 3.67
N ILE A 11 -17.59 7.91 2.35
CA ILE A 11 -16.69 8.77 1.57
C ILE A 11 -16.98 10.24 1.87
N ILE A 12 -18.24 10.66 1.80
CA ILE A 12 -18.66 12.06 2.06
C ILE A 12 -18.28 12.48 3.48
N ALA A 13 -18.44 11.58 4.46
CA ALA A 13 -18.13 11.86 5.87
C ALA A 13 -16.65 12.11 6.12
N MET A 14 -15.74 11.50 5.33
CA MET A 14 -14.29 11.66 5.55
C MET A 14 -13.69 12.83 4.76
N LEU A 15 -14.33 13.32 3.70
CA LEU A 15 -13.84 14.44 2.92
C LEU A 15 -13.54 15.72 3.72
N PRO A 16 -14.34 16.13 4.70
CA PRO A 16 -14.06 17.34 5.49
C PRO A 16 -12.69 17.33 6.18
N LEU A 17 -12.14 16.15 6.53
CA LEU A 17 -10.80 16.03 7.12
C LEU A 17 -9.69 16.59 6.24
N LEU A 18 -9.92 16.77 4.92
CA LEU A 18 -8.95 17.35 3.98
C LEU A 18 -8.76 18.86 4.18
N TRP A 19 -9.79 19.56 4.64
CA TRP A 19 -9.82 21.04 4.64
C TRP A 19 -10.07 21.66 6.03
N LEU A 20 -10.35 20.85 7.06
CA LEU A 20 -10.59 21.36 8.41
C LEU A 20 -9.29 21.98 8.97
N PRO A 21 -9.24 23.31 9.20
CA PRO A 21 -8.06 23.97 9.78
C PRO A 21 -7.90 23.63 11.26
N VAL A 22 -9.01 23.41 11.95
CA VAL A 22 -9.07 23.04 13.38
C VAL A 22 -10.08 21.92 13.55
N LEU A 23 -9.70 20.88 14.29
CA LEU A 23 -10.60 19.78 14.59
C LEU A 23 -11.71 20.22 15.58
N PRO A 24 -12.96 19.82 15.33
CA PRO A 24 -14.07 20.06 16.24
C PRO A 24 -13.79 19.54 17.66
N GLY A 25 -14.16 20.33 18.65
CA GLY A 25 -13.95 19.98 20.05
C GLY A 25 -14.92 18.90 20.56
N PRO A 26 -14.74 18.42 21.82
CA PRO A 26 -15.55 17.34 22.37
C PRO A 26 -17.06 17.73 22.50
N CYS A 27 -17.38 18.97 22.77
CA CYS A 27 -18.77 19.42 22.86
C CYS A 27 -19.50 19.36 21.51
N SER A 28 -18.84 19.77 20.42
CA SER A 28 -19.42 19.68 19.08
C SER A 28 -19.57 18.22 18.60
N LEU A 29 -18.64 17.33 18.97
CA LEU A 29 -18.75 15.91 18.69
C LEU A 29 -19.89 15.25 19.48
N ALA A 30 -20.05 15.59 20.75
CA ALA A 30 -21.18 15.13 21.57
C ALA A 30 -22.52 15.61 20.99
N GLY A 31 -22.62 16.88 20.57
CA GLY A 31 -23.81 17.42 19.92
C GLY A 31 -24.14 16.74 18.59
N ALA A 32 -23.12 16.52 17.74
CA ALA A 32 -23.29 15.79 16.47
C ALA A 32 -23.72 14.33 16.71
N SER A 33 -23.17 13.66 17.72
CA SER A 33 -23.57 12.30 18.10
C SER A 33 -25.00 12.23 18.61
N ALA A 34 -25.39 13.17 19.46
CA ALA A 34 -26.77 13.27 20.00
C ALA A 34 -27.77 13.52 18.86
N LEU A 35 -27.45 14.45 17.95
CA LEU A 35 -28.26 14.73 16.77
C LEU A 35 -28.40 13.47 15.88
N ALA A 36 -27.31 12.78 15.61
CA ALA A 36 -27.34 11.55 14.80
C ALA A 36 -28.23 10.48 15.44
N LEU A 37 -28.12 10.28 16.77
CA LEU A 37 -28.95 9.34 17.52
C LEU A 37 -30.43 9.74 17.53
N ALA A 38 -30.75 11.05 17.62
CA ALA A 38 -32.10 11.54 17.48
C ALA A 38 -32.68 11.30 16.08
N LEU A 39 -31.88 11.54 15.04
CA LEU A 39 -32.26 11.30 13.65
C LEU A 39 -32.53 9.82 13.34
N ILE A 40 -31.82 8.89 13.97
CA ILE A 40 -32.03 7.43 13.80
C ILE A 40 -33.46 7.04 14.22
N ARG A 41 -34.04 7.75 15.22
CA ARG A 41 -35.42 7.50 15.67
C ARG A 41 -36.48 7.97 14.68
N LEU A 42 -36.11 8.86 13.74
CA LEU A 42 -37.01 9.31 12.69
C LEU A 42 -36.98 8.30 11.53
N HIS A 43 -38.16 7.99 10.98
CA HIS A 43 -38.30 7.05 9.89
C HIS A 43 -37.98 7.75 8.54
N GLY A 44 -37.12 7.11 7.72
CA GLY A 44 -36.78 7.60 6.38
C GLY A 44 -35.35 7.26 5.97
N ARG A 45 -35.18 6.83 4.71
CA ARG A 45 -33.87 6.45 4.17
C ARG A 45 -32.89 7.62 4.10
N ALA A 46 -33.37 8.80 3.76
CA ALA A 46 -32.54 10.02 3.68
C ALA A 46 -32.05 10.43 5.09
N VAL A 47 -32.96 10.43 6.08
CA VAL A 47 -32.65 10.77 7.47
C VAL A 47 -31.63 9.80 8.07
N ALA A 48 -31.83 8.50 7.82
CA ALA A 48 -30.86 7.48 8.26
C ALA A 48 -29.48 7.67 7.60
N GLY A 49 -29.41 8.19 6.37
CA GLY A 49 -28.16 8.54 5.71
C GLY A 49 -27.45 9.72 6.36
N VAL A 50 -28.18 10.76 6.66
CA VAL A 50 -27.63 11.93 7.37
C VAL A 50 -27.10 11.49 8.73
N ALA A 51 -27.87 10.71 9.48
CA ALA A 51 -27.45 10.16 10.77
C ALA A 51 -26.15 9.34 10.67
N MET A 52 -26.09 8.43 9.67
CA MET A 52 -24.88 7.62 9.43
C MET A 52 -23.68 8.49 9.06
N THR A 53 -23.87 9.48 8.18
CA THR A 53 -22.81 10.40 7.78
C THR A 53 -22.27 11.17 8.98
N LEU A 54 -23.15 11.68 9.84
CA LEU A 54 -22.74 12.37 11.09
C LEU A 54 -21.93 11.46 12.01
N LEU A 55 -22.36 10.21 12.24
CA LEU A 55 -21.60 9.25 13.06
C LEU A 55 -20.24 8.96 12.47
N LEU A 56 -20.15 8.83 11.14
CA LEU A 56 -18.89 8.61 10.45
C LEU A 56 -17.98 9.85 10.48
N VAL A 57 -18.52 11.05 10.42
CA VAL A 57 -17.75 12.30 10.67
C VAL A 57 -17.17 12.29 12.08
N VAL A 58 -17.99 11.97 13.09
CA VAL A 58 -17.52 11.85 14.49
C VAL A 58 -16.40 10.84 14.59
N TRP A 59 -16.54 9.66 13.97
CA TRP A 59 -15.50 8.64 13.92
C TRP A 59 -14.21 9.15 13.27
N GLY A 60 -14.31 9.83 12.14
CA GLY A 60 -13.16 10.42 11.43
C GLY A 60 -12.43 11.47 12.27
N VAL A 61 -13.17 12.36 12.92
CA VAL A 61 -12.59 13.41 13.79
C VAL A 61 -11.95 12.80 15.04
N LEU A 62 -12.57 11.80 15.68
CA LEU A 62 -11.97 11.07 16.81
C LEU A 62 -10.66 10.39 16.41
N SER A 63 -10.63 9.74 15.25
CA SER A 63 -9.41 9.13 14.72
C SER A 63 -8.30 10.17 14.47
N ALA A 64 -8.66 11.37 13.98
CA ALA A 64 -7.72 12.46 13.79
C ALA A 64 -7.20 13.01 15.12
N HIS A 65 -8.06 13.19 16.14
CA HIS A 65 -7.64 13.57 17.50
C HIS A 65 -6.68 12.54 18.08
N GLN A 66 -6.97 11.26 17.93
CA GLN A 66 -6.12 10.17 18.42
C GLN A 66 -4.74 10.18 17.74
N ALA A 67 -4.68 10.42 16.42
CA ALA A 67 -3.42 10.50 15.68
C ALA A 67 -2.59 11.75 16.03
N LEU A 68 -3.24 12.86 16.38
CA LEU A 68 -2.57 14.10 16.78
C LEU A 68 -2.23 14.15 18.28
N TRP A 69 -2.83 13.31 19.11
CA TRP A 69 -2.54 13.28 20.55
C TRP A 69 -1.05 13.13 20.87
N PRO A 70 -0.27 12.23 20.19
CA PRO A 70 1.15 12.08 20.46
C PRO A 70 1.97 13.34 20.17
N THR A 71 1.61 14.10 19.15
CA THR A 71 2.33 15.32 18.78
C THR A 71 2.21 16.42 19.83
N ARG A 72 1.13 16.44 20.58
CA ARG A 72 0.87 17.42 21.65
C ARG A 72 1.47 17.02 23.00
N HIS A 73 1.51 15.71 23.30
CA HIS A 73 1.82 15.22 24.65
C HIS A 73 3.19 14.51 24.77
N LEU A 74 3.77 14.04 23.65
CA LEU A 74 4.99 13.24 23.69
C LEU A 74 6.23 14.00 23.25
N THR A 75 6.11 15.23 22.81
CA THR A 75 7.20 16.06 22.29
C THR A 75 7.83 16.95 23.37
N GLY A 76 9.01 17.49 23.10
CA GLY A 76 9.68 18.53 23.92
C GLY A 76 10.56 18.01 25.05
N ALA A 77 10.44 16.77 25.51
CA ALA A 77 11.28 16.18 26.55
C ALA A 77 11.89 14.85 26.09
N ILE A 78 13.07 14.52 26.65
CA ILE A 78 13.66 13.20 26.47
C ILE A 78 12.81 12.19 27.23
N ARG A 79 12.42 11.11 26.55
CA ARG A 79 11.52 10.10 27.09
C ARG A 79 12.06 8.70 26.86
N GLN A 80 11.84 7.84 27.83
CA GLN A 80 12.11 6.41 27.69
C GLN A 80 10.85 5.70 27.21
N ALA A 81 10.99 4.95 26.11
CA ALA A 81 9.90 4.22 25.46
C ALA A 81 10.36 2.84 25.00
N GLU A 82 9.43 1.88 25.04
CA GLU A 82 9.62 0.60 24.37
C GLU A 82 9.12 0.70 22.93
N VAL A 83 9.99 0.35 21.98
CA VAL A 83 9.73 0.46 20.54
C VAL A 83 9.90 -0.90 19.90
N ILE A 84 8.92 -1.30 19.09
CA ILE A 84 9.02 -2.44 18.18
C ILE A 84 9.41 -1.92 16.80
N LEU A 85 10.52 -2.39 16.26
CA LEU A 85 10.95 -2.01 14.92
C LEU A 85 10.07 -2.65 13.86
N SER A 86 9.56 -1.85 12.94
CA SER A 86 8.78 -2.33 11.78
C SER A 86 9.61 -2.37 10.49
N GLU A 87 10.50 -1.40 10.30
CA GLU A 87 11.37 -1.27 9.14
C GLU A 87 12.70 -0.63 9.57
N THR A 88 13.81 -0.98 8.93
CA THR A 88 15.13 -0.39 9.18
C THR A 88 15.99 -0.47 7.93
N ASP A 89 16.85 0.54 7.72
CA ASP A 89 17.90 0.48 6.69
C ASP A 89 19.15 -0.29 7.17
N GLY A 90 19.14 -0.75 8.42
CA GLY A 90 20.27 -1.41 9.07
C GLY A 90 21.36 -0.47 9.56
N GLN A 91 21.25 0.83 9.39
CA GLN A 91 22.23 1.85 9.77
C GLN A 91 21.64 2.88 10.72
N THR A 92 21.02 3.91 10.17
CA THR A 92 20.61 5.11 10.93
C THR A 92 19.13 5.41 10.88
N LEU A 93 18.38 4.86 9.93
CA LEU A 93 16.96 5.12 9.76
C LEU A 93 16.13 3.92 10.21
N HIS A 94 15.33 4.11 11.24
CA HIS A 94 14.48 3.10 11.81
C HIS A 94 13.04 3.60 11.88
N ARG A 95 12.10 2.73 11.52
CA ARG A 95 10.68 2.97 11.70
C ARG A 95 10.14 1.95 12.66
N GLY A 96 9.30 2.39 13.61
CA GLY A 96 8.77 1.50 14.62
C GLY A 96 7.48 2.01 15.23
N GLN A 97 6.99 1.24 16.16
CA GLN A 97 5.81 1.56 16.96
C GLN A 97 6.19 1.62 18.44
N MET A 98 5.93 2.74 19.08
CA MET A 98 6.03 2.84 20.54
C MET A 98 4.84 2.13 21.15
N VAL A 99 5.11 1.08 21.92
CA VAL A 99 4.10 0.25 22.59
C VAL A 99 3.96 0.60 24.07
N ARG A 100 5.05 1.06 24.70
CA ARG A 100 5.04 1.53 26.10
C ARG A 100 5.81 2.83 26.25
N LEU A 101 5.34 3.67 27.17
CA LEU A 101 5.98 4.90 27.59
C LEU A 101 6.12 4.87 29.11
N ARG A 102 7.34 4.98 29.63
CA ARG A 102 7.61 4.91 31.08
C ARG A 102 6.91 3.74 31.77
N GLY A 103 6.92 2.55 31.14
CA GLY A 103 6.30 1.32 31.63
C GLY A 103 4.78 1.21 31.43
N ARG A 104 4.07 2.26 30.98
CA ARG A 104 2.63 2.23 30.68
C ARG A 104 2.37 1.92 29.22
N TYR A 105 1.43 1.00 28.93
CA TYR A 105 1.01 0.70 27.57
C TYR A 105 0.37 1.90 26.88
N LEU A 106 0.73 2.09 25.63
CA LEU A 106 0.07 3.02 24.71
C LEU A 106 -0.93 2.26 23.84
N PHE A 107 -2.16 2.69 23.85
CA PHE A 107 -3.20 2.11 22.99
C PHE A 107 -3.97 3.21 22.24
N PRO A 108 -3.94 3.20 20.89
CA PRO A 108 -3.12 2.33 20.05
C PRO A 108 -1.62 2.66 20.13
N PRO A 109 -0.74 1.75 19.66
CA PRO A 109 0.69 2.02 19.54
C PRO A 109 0.95 3.24 18.64
N VAL A 110 1.95 4.04 18.98
CA VAL A 110 2.27 5.28 18.25
C VAL A 110 3.41 5.03 17.26
N GLY A 111 3.15 5.24 15.98
CA GLY A 111 4.19 5.14 14.96
C GLY A 111 5.21 6.26 15.04
N VAL A 112 6.49 5.90 14.89
CA VAL A 112 7.63 6.82 14.96
C VAL A 112 8.65 6.55 13.88
N THR A 113 9.33 7.61 13.42
CA THR A 113 10.52 7.51 12.59
C THR A 113 11.71 7.97 13.40
N LEU A 114 12.70 7.10 13.57
CA LEU A 114 13.86 7.31 14.45
C LEU A 114 15.13 7.38 13.65
N TYR A 115 16.04 8.28 14.08
CA TYR A 115 17.35 8.49 13.51
C TYR A 115 18.41 8.25 14.58
N GLY A 116 19.41 7.44 14.25
CA GLY A 116 20.52 7.11 15.12
C GLY A 116 20.96 5.67 14.94
N GLU A 117 22.14 5.32 15.43
CA GLU A 117 22.66 3.97 15.34
C GLU A 117 22.13 3.10 16.48
N LEU A 118 21.87 1.84 16.19
CA LEU A 118 21.49 0.81 17.14
C LEU A 118 22.64 -0.20 17.28
N ALA A 119 23.27 -0.20 18.45
CA ALA A 119 24.34 -1.16 18.77
C ALA A 119 23.86 -2.14 19.85
N PRO A 120 24.35 -3.42 19.89
CA PRO A 120 25.57 -3.92 19.23
C PRO A 120 25.35 -4.80 17.99
N ALA A 121 24.19 -4.93 17.40
CA ALA A 121 23.97 -5.85 16.27
C ALA A 121 23.13 -5.20 15.17
N PRO A 122 23.15 -5.74 13.94
CA PRO A 122 22.33 -5.18 12.87
C PRO A 122 20.87 -5.16 13.29
N ALA A 123 20.29 -3.97 13.29
CA ALA A 123 18.88 -3.78 13.60
C ALA A 123 18.01 -4.48 12.55
N CYS A 124 16.99 -5.22 12.99
CA CYS A 124 16.03 -5.86 12.13
C CYS A 124 14.59 -5.60 12.57
N ALA A 125 13.66 -5.68 11.64
CA ALA A 125 12.25 -5.55 11.96
C ALA A 125 11.80 -6.70 12.88
N GLY A 126 10.98 -6.35 13.87
CA GLY A 126 10.45 -7.25 14.90
C GLY A 126 11.18 -7.20 16.22
N GLN A 127 12.37 -6.63 16.28
CA GLN A 127 13.10 -6.44 17.53
C GLN A 127 12.37 -5.46 18.46
N HIS A 128 12.46 -5.75 19.77
CA HIS A 128 11.97 -4.89 20.84
C HIS A 128 13.13 -4.17 21.51
N TRP A 129 13.03 -2.86 21.58
CA TRP A 129 14.09 -2.01 22.14
C TRP A 129 13.52 -1.08 23.20
N LEU A 130 14.26 -0.93 24.30
CA LEU A 130 14.06 0.15 25.25
C LEU A 130 14.94 1.32 24.82
N MET A 131 14.33 2.42 24.42
CA MET A 131 15.04 3.56 23.84
C MET A 131 14.77 4.82 24.63
N THR A 132 15.81 5.62 24.79
CA THR A 132 15.71 7.01 25.25
C THR A 132 15.65 7.90 24.02
N LEU A 133 14.52 8.57 23.81
CA LEU A 133 14.18 9.27 22.58
C LEU A 133 13.99 10.76 22.81
N ARG A 134 14.51 11.58 21.88
CA ARG A 134 14.15 12.98 21.75
C ARG A 134 13.15 13.13 20.59
N LEU A 135 11.87 13.25 20.94
CA LEU A 135 10.76 13.25 19.96
C LEU A 135 10.37 14.66 19.56
N ARG A 136 10.03 14.82 18.29
CA ARG A 136 9.45 16.04 17.71
C ARG A 136 8.32 15.66 16.75
N PRO A 137 7.31 16.54 16.54
CA PRO A 137 6.33 16.33 15.48
C PRO A 137 7.01 16.35 14.12
N VAL A 138 6.48 15.61 13.16
CA VAL A 138 6.88 15.77 11.77
C VAL A 138 6.29 17.10 11.27
N HIS A 139 7.13 17.99 10.75
CA HIS A 139 6.73 19.25 10.16
C HIS A 139 6.80 19.17 8.64
N GLY A 140 5.81 19.75 7.96
CA GLY A 140 5.87 20.06 6.53
C GLY A 140 6.72 21.31 6.29
N GLN A 141 7.37 21.37 5.15
CA GLN A 141 7.90 22.63 4.62
C GLN A 141 6.79 23.33 3.85
N LEU A 142 6.47 24.57 4.22
CA LEU A 142 5.41 25.36 3.60
C LEU A 142 5.92 26.05 2.30
N ASN A 143 6.56 25.30 1.43
CA ASN A 143 6.96 25.80 0.11
C ASN A 143 5.87 25.42 -0.90
N ASP A 144 5.49 26.37 -1.75
CA ASP A 144 4.54 26.09 -2.83
C ASP A 144 5.04 24.95 -3.72
N GLY A 145 4.20 23.94 -3.94
CA GLY A 145 4.56 22.73 -4.69
C GLY A 145 5.47 21.76 -3.96
N GLY A 146 5.83 22.00 -2.68
CA GLY A 146 6.64 21.13 -1.86
C GLY A 146 5.88 19.89 -1.36
N PHE A 147 6.64 18.84 -1.01
CA PHE A 147 6.06 17.62 -0.41
C PHE A 147 5.60 17.88 1.03
N ASP A 148 4.31 17.71 1.29
CA ASP A 148 3.73 17.80 2.63
C ASP A 148 4.07 16.57 3.47
N SER A 149 5.21 16.62 4.15
CA SER A 149 5.69 15.54 5.01
C SER A 149 4.82 15.32 6.26
N GLN A 150 4.15 16.36 6.77
CA GLN A 150 3.25 16.26 7.92
C GLN A 150 1.98 15.49 7.54
N ARG A 151 1.33 15.85 6.44
CA ARG A 151 0.17 15.14 5.91
C ARG A 151 0.49 13.70 5.59
N TYR A 152 1.65 13.44 4.96
CA TYR A 152 2.11 12.10 4.66
C TYR A 152 2.36 11.27 5.93
N ALA A 153 3.00 11.85 6.95
CA ALA A 153 3.28 11.18 8.22
C ALA A 153 1.99 10.80 8.97
N LEU A 154 0.99 11.70 8.98
CA LEU A 154 -0.33 11.43 9.56
C LEU A 154 -1.05 10.31 8.81
N ALA A 155 -1.04 10.34 7.47
CA ALA A 155 -1.62 9.28 6.64
C ALA A 155 -0.95 7.91 6.82
N GLN A 156 0.30 7.89 7.31
CA GLN A 156 1.06 6.67 7.63
C GLN A 156 1.00 6.30 9.11
N HIS A 157 0.19 6.97 9.93
CA HIS A 157 0.12 6.80 11.39
C HIS A 157 1.50 6.94 12.08
N ARG A 158 2.39 7.79 11.55
CA ARG A 158 3.75 8.07 12.05
C ARG A 158 3.95 9.57 12.30
N PRO A 159 3.17 10.19 13.20
CA PRO A 159 3.17 11.64 13.39
C PRO A 159 4.46 12.17 14.06
N LEU A 160 5.28 11.28 14.62
CA LEU A 160 6.49 11.65 15.35
C LEU A 160 7.75 11.23 14.62
N SER A 161 8.76 12.10 14.71
CA SER A 161 10.15 11.78 14.37
C SER A 161 11.03 12.04 15.57
N GLY A 162 12.21 11.39 15.67
CA GLY A 162 13.10 11.63 16.77
C GLY A 162 14.50 11.07 16.61
N GLY A 163 15.42 11.58 17.42
CA GLY A 163 16.78 11.04 17.58
C GLY A 163 16.84 10.03 18.72
N ILE A 164 17.61 8.98 18.51
CA ILE A 164 17.95 7.98 19.52
C ILE A 164 19.11 8.54 20.34
N VAL A 165 18.90 8.68 21.66
CA VAL A 165 19.94 9.13 22.62
C VAL A 165 20.66 7.92 23.20
N ALA A 166 19.90 6.89 23.57
CA ALA A 166 20.40 5.62 24.07
C ALA A 166 19.41 4.52 23.72
N ALA A 167 19.88 3.32 23.49
CA ALA A 167 19.06 2.16 23.18
C ALA A 167 19.63 0.90 23.81
N SER A 168 18.76 0.03 24.31
CA SER A 168 19.08 -1.30 24.78
C SER A 168 18.09 -2.31 24.22
N ALA A 169 18.54 -3.44 23.71
CA ALA A 169 17.69 -4.47 23.18
C ALA A 169 17.00 -5.23 24.34
N LEU A 170 15.66 -5.29 24.31
CA LEU A 170 14.87 -6.14 25.20
C LEU A 170 14.67 -7.52 24.58
N ASP A 171 14.37 -7.59 23.30
CA ASP A 171 14.31 -8.83 22.52
C ASP A 171 14.97 -8.59 21.16
N ALA A 172 16.06 -9.31 20.92
CA ALA A 172 16.85 -9.21 19.69
C ALA A 172 16.30 -10.07 18.53
N ARG A 173 15.16 -10.75 18.72
CA ARG A 173 14.60 -11.65 17.70
C ARG A 173 14.02 -10.86 16.52
N CYS A 174 14.51 -11.18 15.34
CA CYS A 174 13.94 -10.66 14.11
C CYS A 174 12.60 -11.34 13.78
N SER A 175 11.67 -10.59 13.22
CA SER A 175 10.41 -11.14 12.69
C SER A 175 10.65 -12.16 11.58
N LEU A 176 9.69 -13.03 11.31
CA LEU A 176 9.75 -14.01 10.20
C LEU A 176 10.04 -13.32 8.87
N ARG A 177 9.36 -12.19 8.60
CA ARG A 177 9.59 -11.37 7.40
C ARG A 177 11.04 -10.89 7.32
N ALA A 178 11.59 -10.35 8.42
CA ALA A 178 12.97 -9.86 8.45
C ALA A 178 13.99 -10.97 8.24
N ARG A 179 13.79 -12.13 8.85
CA ARG A 179 14.65 -13.31 8.64
C ARG A 179 14.64 -13.77 7.19
N TYR A 180 13.46 -13.83 6.58
CA TYR A 180 13.30 -14.18 5.17
C TYR A 180 13.97 -13.14 4.26
N LEU A 181 13.78 -11.84 4.53
CA LEU A 181 14.45 -10.76 3.80
C LEU A 181 15.99 -10.87 3.91
N THR A 182 16.50 -11.17 5.09
CA THR A 182 17.95 -11.35 5.31
C THR A 182 18.48 -12.54 4.53
N SER A 183 17.75 -13.67 4.48
CA SER A 183 18.16 -14.85 3.67
C SER A 183 18.20 -14.53 2.19
N LEU A 184 17.19 -13.84 1.66
CA LEU A 184 17.14 -13.38 0.27
C LEU A 184 18.28 -12.38 -0.03
N THR A 185 18.51 -11.42 0.87
CA THR A 185 19.58 -10.43 0.69
C THR A 185 20.96 -11.10 0.60
N ARG A 186 21.20 -12.12 1.42
CA ARG A 186 22.44 -12.93 1.37
C ARG A 186 22.56 -13.67 0.05
N ARG A 187 21.47 -14.29 -0.43
CA ARG A 187 21.44 -15.04 -1.69
C ARG A 187 21.68 -14.14 -2.90
N LEU A 188 21.19 -12.91 -2.84
CA LEU A 188 21.26 -11.94 -3.93
C LEU A 188 22.53 -11.08 -3.91
N GLN A 189 23.48 -11.30 -3.00
CA GLN A 189 24.70 -10.45 -2.88
C GLN A 189 25.52 -10.37 -4.15
N THR A 190 25.56 -11.44 -4.93
CA THR A 190 26.34 -11.54 -6.18
C THR A 190 25.66 -10.88 -7.38
N TYR A 191 24.38 -10.51 -7.26
CA TYR A 191 23.63 -9.95 -8.38
C TYR A 191 23.65 -8.42 -8.38
N PRO A 192 23.95 -7.77 -9.52
CA PRO A 192 24.12 -6.31 -9.60
C PRO A 192 22.85 -5.51 -9.26
N TRP A 193 21.68 -6.04 -9.58
CA TRP A 193 20.38 -5.36 -9.41
C TRP A 193 19.59 -5.85 -8.19
N ARG A 194 20.29 -6.38 -7.18
CA ARG A 194 19.67 -6.95 -5.96
C ARG A 194 18.67 -6.00 -5.29
N ALA A 195 18.98 -4.71 -5.20
CA ALA A 195 18.11 -3.72 -4.57
C ALA A 195 16.79 -3.55 -5.33
N VAL A 196 16.84 -3.60 -6.67
CA VAL A 196 15.63 -3.55 -7.53
C VAL A 196 14.80 -4.83 -7.35
N MET A 197 15.44 -6.01 -7.33
CA MET A 197 14.74 -7.28 -7.13
C MET A 197 14.08 -7.36 -5.75
N LEU A 198 14.76 -6.93 -4.68
CA LEU A 198 14.21 -6.86 -3.33
C LEU A 198 13.09 -5.80 -3.23
N GLY A 199 13.23 -4.68 -3.93
CA GLY A 199 12.19 -3.66 -4.03
C GLY A 199 10.92 -4.20 -4.68
N LEU A 200 11.04 -4.88 -5.82
CA LEU A 200 9.91 -5.47 -6.57
C LEU A 200 9.29 -6.68 -5.84
N GLY A 201 10.09 -7.51 -5.17
CA GLY A 201 9.61 -8.73 -4.51
C GLY A 201 9.12 -8.52 -3.08
N MET A 202 9.85 -7.75 -2.27
CA MET A 202 9.61 -7.59 -0.83
C MET A 202 9.13 -6.19 -0.43
N GLY A 203 9.12 -5.24 -1.38
CA GLY A 203 8.80 -3.83 -1.08
C GLY A 203 9.90 -3.09 -0.33
N GLU A 204 11.13 -3.64 -0.33
CA GLU A 204 12.28 -3.01 0.34
C GLU A 204 12.77 -1.81 -0.47
N ARG A 205 12.54 -0.60 0.06
CA ARG A 205 12.88 0.64 -0.63
C ARG A 205 13.97 1.44 0.07
N LEU A 206 14.24 1.16 1.34
CA LEU A 206 15.21 1.90 2.12
C LEU A 206 16.61 1.69 1.56
N SER A 207 16.90 0.48 1.11
CA SER A 207 18.21 0.07 0.54
C SER A 207 18.41 0.44 -0.94
N LEU A 208 17.41 1.07 -1.60
CA LEU A 208 17.54 1.48 -3.01
C LEU A 208 18.53 2.63 -3.17
N PRO A 209 19.52 2.53 -4.10
CA PRO A 209 20.43 3.63 -4.43
C PRO A 209 19.68 4.89 -4.89
N THR A 210 20.19 6.06 -4.50
CA THR A 210 19.59 7.36 -4.84
C THR A 210 19.52 7.56 -6.35
N GLU A 211 20.52 7.13 -7.09
CA GLU A 211 20.58 7.22 -8.56
C GLU A 211 19.41 6.51 -9.22
N ILE A 212 19.07 5.29 -8.76
CA ILE A 212 17.92 4.54 -9.27
C ILE A 212 16.61 5.23 -8.90
N LYS A 213 16.50 5.80 -7.69
CA LYS A 213 15.31 6.57 -7.28
C LYS A 213 15.10 7.78 -8.20
N VAL A 214 16.15 8.55 -8.47
CA VAL A 214 16.11 9.73 -9.35
C VAL A 214 15.78 9.32 -10.79
N LEU A 215 16.42 8.27 -11.32
CA LEU A 215 16.11 7.76 -12.66
C LEU A 215 14.63 7.41 -12.81
N MET A 216 14.08 6.69 -11.83
CA MET A 216 12.66 6.30 -11.86
C MET A 216 11.70 7.47 -11.69
N GLN A 217 12.10 8.51 -10.95
CA GLN A 217 11.34 9.75 -10.85
C GLN A 217 11.29 10.48 -12.18
N ASN A 218 12.44 10.65 -12.82
CA ASN A 218 12.57 11.37 -14.10
C ASN A 218 11.80 10.66 -15.24
N THR A 219 11.79 9.33 -15.24
CA THR A 219 11.04 8.52 -16.22
C THR A 219 9.57 8.28 -15.86
N GLY A 220 9.11 8.78 -14.69
CA GLY A 220 7.73 8.56 -14.21
C GLY A 220 7.41 7.11 -13.84
N THR A 221 8.44 6.26 -13.66
CA THR A 221 8.30 4.82 -13.35
C THR A 221 8.42 4.49 -11.86
N SER A 222 8.52 5.49 -10.98
CA SER A 222 8.67 5.32 -9.52
C SER A 222 7.60 4.44 -8.87
N HIS A 223 6.39 4.44 -9.45
CA HIS A 223 5.28 3.63 -8.97
C HIS A 223 5.51 2.12 -9.15
N LEU A 224 6.41 1.69 -10.05
CA LEU A 224 6.76 0.28 -10.26
C LEU A 224 7.56 -0.30 -9.08
N MET A 225 8.37 0.54 -8.39
CA MET A 225 9.11 0.10 -7.20
C MET A 225 8.21 0.02 -5.94
N ALA A 226 7.00 0.55 -6.01
CA ALA A 226 5.99 0.27 -5.01
C ALA A 226 5.38 -1.09 -5.25
N ILE A 227 5.19 -1.89 -4.19
CA ILE A 227 4.31 -3.05 -4.33
C ILE A 227 2.94 -2.54 -4.80
N SER A 228 2.65 -2.79 -6.06
CA SER A 228 1.42 -2.34 -6.70
C SER A 228 0.29 -3.36 -6.50
N GLY A 229 -0.94 -2.89 -6.72
CA GLY A 229 -2.08 -3.79 -6.74
C GLY A 229 -1.95 -4.94 -7.75
N LEU A 230 -1.24 -4.68 -8.84
CA LEU A 230 -0.99 -5.68 -9.88
C LEU A 230 -0.05 -6.81 -9.39
N HIS A 231 0.97 -6.48 -8.58
CA HIS A 231 1.85 -7.50 -7.97
C HIS A 231 1.06 -8.43 -7.03
N ILE A 232 0.16 -7.88 -6.23
CA ILE A 232 -0.74 -8.66 -5.35
C ILE A 232 -1.70 -9.53 -6.17
N ALA A 233 -2.27 -8.98 -7.24
CA ALA A 233 -3.15 -9.73 -8.14
C ALA A 233 -2.40 -10.86 -8.89
N LEU A 234 -1.15 -10.63 -9.27
CA LEU A 234 -0.29 -11.66 -9.86
C LEU A 234 0.01 -12.80 -8.88
N ALA A 235 0.36 -12.47 -7.63
CA ALA A 235 0.56 -13.47 -6.58
C ALA A 235 -0.71 -14.29 -6.35
N ALA A 236 -1.88 -13.64 -6.27
CA ALA A 236 -3.17 -14.32 -6.17
C ALA A 236 -3.40 -15.26 -7.36
N SER A 237 -3.14 -14.78 -8.57
CA SER A 237 -3.32 -15.55 -9.80
C SER A 237 -2.37 -16.76 -9.87
N LEU A 238 -1.12 -16.59 -9.44
CA LEU A 238 -0.13 -17.66 -9.41
C LEU A 238 -0.59 -18.79 -8.46
N ILE A 239 -1.00 -18.45 -7.24
CA ILE A 239 -1.52 -19.42 -6.27
C ILE A 239 -2.78 -20.12 -6.80
N MET A 240 -3.69 -19.35 -7.43
CA MET A 240 -4.91 -19.92 -8.02
C MET A 240 -4.60 -20.88 -9.16
N LEU A 241 -3.61 -20.56 -10.02
CA LEU A 241 -3.19 -21.42 -11.13
C LEU A 241 -2.48 -22.68 -10.62
N LEU A 242 -1.58 -22.54 -9.63
CA LEU A 242 -0.92 -23.69 -8.99
C LEU A 242 -1.93 -24.66 -8.41
N LEU A 243 -2.92 -24.13 -7.66
CA LEU A 243 -3.94 -25.00 -7.08
C LEU A 243 -4.85 -25.63 -8.14
N ARG A 244 -5.16 -24.92 -9.21
CA ARG A 244 -5.85 -25.52 -10.37
C ARG A 244 -5.03 -26.64 -11.01
N GLY A 245 -3.73 -26.45 -11.18
CA GLY A 245 -2.83 -27.51 -11.66
C GLY A 245 -2.87 -28.75 -10.77
N VAL A 246 -2.83 -28.55 -9.44
CA VAL A 246 -2.97 -29.64 -8.48
C VAL A 246 -4.34 -30.33 -8.58
N GLN A 247 -5.42 -29.59 -8.81
CA GLN A 247 -6.75 -30.17 -8.98
C GLN A 247 -6.87 -31.12 -10.17
N TYR A 248 -6.06 -30.99 -11.23
CA TYR A 248 -6.05 -31.92 -12.36
C TYR A 248 -5.55 -33.32 -11.98
N ILE A 249 -4.79 -33.45 -10.89
CA ILE A 249 -4.23 -34.70 -10.38
C ILE A 249 -5.14 -35.32 -9.29
N LEU A 250 -6.06 -34.55 -8.73
CA LEU A 250 -6.92 -34.94 -7.62
C LEU A 250 -8.22 -35.59 -8.09
N PRO A 251 -8.86 -36.44 -7.25
CA PRO A 251 -10.18 -37.00 -7.54
C PRO A 251 -11.23 -35.93 -7.80
N GLY A 252 -12.19 -36.19 -8.69
CA GLY A 252 -13.20 -35.22 -9.16
C GLY A 252 -13.98 -34.48 -8.05
N ARG A 253 -14.14 -35.11 -6.87
CA ARG A 253 -14.79 -34.47 -5.69
C ARG A 253 -14.06 -33.21 -5.17
N TRP A 254 -12.77 -33.06 -5.47
CA TRP A 254 -11.93 -31.90 -5.08
C TRP A 254 -11.83 -30.84 -6.17
N ILE A 255 -12.36 -31.12 -7.38
CA ILE A 255 -12.33 -30.21 -8.50
C ILE A 255 -13.47 -29.20 -8.34
N GLY A 256 -13.13 -27.96 -8.04
CA GLY A 256 -14.09 -26.88 -7.87
C GLY A 256 -13.47 -25.50 -8.06
N TRP A 257 -14.26 -24.54 -8.49
CA TRP A 257 -13.80 -23.17 -8.73
C TRP A 257 -13.63 -22.35 -7.43
N ARG A 258 -14.33 -22.75 -6.34
CA ARG A 258 -14.33 -22.01 -5.06
C ARG A 258 -12.99 -22.08 -4.35
N LEU A 259 -12.40 -23.29 -4.27
CA LEU A 259 -11.14 -23.50 -3.57
C LEU A 259 -9.97 -22.71 -4.16
N PRO A 260 -9.71 -22.72 -5.50
CA PRO A 260 -8.68 -21.86 -6.09
C PRO A 260 -8.91 -20.36 -5.87
N LEU A 261 -10.17 -19.92 -5.90
CA LEU A 261 -10.53 -18.52 -5.68
C LEU A 261 -10.18 -18.06 -4.25
N VAL A 262 -10.56 -18.84 -3.24
CA VAL A 262 -10.26 -18.56 -1.82
C VAL A 262 -8.76 -18.66 -1.56
N ALA A 263 -8.09 -19.68 -2.11
CA ALA A 263 -6.64 -19.83 -2.00
C ALA A 263 -5.88 -18.67 -2.66
N GLY A 264 -6.34 -18.17 -3.81
CA GLY A 264 -5.79 -16.97 -4.45
C GLY A 264 -5.90 -15.75 -3.55
N LEU A 265 -7.05 -15.53 -2.89
CA LEU A 265 -7.24 -14.45 -1.92
C LEU A 265 -6.30 -14.62 -0.71
N ALA A 266 -6.19 -15.84 -0.16
CA ALA A 266 -5.28 -16.13 0.94
C ALA A 266 -3.81 -15.86 0.54
N GLY A 267 -3.42 -16.25 -0.68
CA GLY A 267 -2.10 -15.95 -1.26
C GLY A 267 -1.85 -14.44 -1.42
N ALA A 268 -2.86 -13.69 -1.86
CA ALA A 268 -2.78 -12.22 -1.92
C ALA A 268 -2.52 -11.58 -0.55
N VAL A 269 -3.28 -12.02 0.48
CA VAL A 269 -3.12 -11.53 1.85
C VAL A 269 -1.77 -11.94 2.43
N GLY A 270 -1.34 -13.20 2.22
CA GLY A 270 -0.04 -13.70 2.65
C GLY A 270 1.12 -12.92 2.01
N TYR A 271 1.03 -12.64 0.71
CA TYR A 271 2.05 -11.82 0.03
C TYR A 271 2.01 -10.36 0.49
N ALA A 272 0.83 -9.77 0.69
CA ALA A 272 0.70 -8.44 1.26
C ALA A 272 1.35 -8.36 2.65
N TRP A 273 1.17 -9.38 3.50
CA TRP A 273 1.84 -9.48 4.80
C TRP A 273 3.37 -9.59 4.63
N LEU A 274 3.85 -10.43 3.73
CA LEU A 274 5.27 -10.59 3.45
C LEU A 274 5.93 -9.30 2.97
N THR A 275 5.20 -8.47 2.22
CA THR A 275 5.67 -7.16 1.73
C THR A 275 5.49 -6.02 2.74
N GLY A 276 5.06 -6.32 3.98
CA GLY A 276 4.92 -5.36 5.09
C GLY A 276 3.60 -4.60 5.09
N MET A 277 2.52 -5.16 4.56
CA MET A 277 1.15 -4.60 4.58
C MET A 277 1.07 -3.16 4.07
N GLN A 278 1.84 -2.85 3.02
CA GLN A 278 1.86 -1.51 2.43
C GLN A 278 0.44 -1.07 1.99
N PRO A 279 0.06 0.22 2.13
CA PRO A 279 -1.30 0.67 1.82
C PRO A 279 -1.84 0.28 0.44
N PRO A 280 -1.07 0.31 -0.67
CA PRO A 280 -1.54 -0.17 -1.98
C PRO A 280 -1.90 -1.66 -1.98
N ALA A 281 -1.12 -2.49 -1.26
CA ALA A 281 -1.37 -3.92 -1.14
C ALA A 281 -2.67 -4.22 -0.38
N LEU A 282 -2.89 -3.52 0.75
CA LEU A 282 -4.13 -3.61 1.53
C LEU A 282 -5.36 -3.27 0.70
N ARG A 283 -5.30 -2.16 -0.06
CA ARG A 283 -6.41 -1.75 -0.93
C ARG A 283 -6.77 -2.82 -1.95
N THR A 284 -5.75 -3.47 -2.51
CA THR A 284 -5.98 -4.56 -3.48
C THR A 284 -6.54 -5.81 -2.80
N CYS A 285 -6.08 -6.15 -1.60
CA CYS A 285 -6.68 -7.25 -0.82
C CYS A 285 -8.15 -6.99 -0.50
N VAL A 286 -8.53 -5.76 -0.16
CA VAL A 286 -9.95 -5.37 0.03
C VAL A 286 -10.73 -5.55 -1.27
N GLY A 287 -10.20 -5.09 -2.41
CA GLY A 287 -10.85 -5.26 -3.72
C GLY A 287 -11.02 -6.73 -4.12
N LEU A 288 -9.96 -7.54 -3.97
CA LEU A 288 -10.00 -8.98 -4.25
C LEU A 288 -10.96 -9.70 -3.30
N GLY A 289 -10.97 -9.33 -2.01
CA GLY A 289 -11.90 -9.85 -1.02
C GLY A 289 -13.36 -9.55 -1.37
N MET A 290 -13.65 -8.34 -1.80
CA MET A 290 -14.98 -7.95 -2.27
C MET A 290 -15.39 -8.77 -3.51
N CYS A 291 -14.51 -8.88 -4.51
CA CYS A 291 -14.78 -9.68 -5.70
C CYS A 291 -14.97 -11.16 -5.37
N CYS A 292 -14.18 -11.69 -4.44
CA CYS A 292 -14.32 -13.06 -3.96
C CYS A 292 -15.69 -13.28 -3.27
N ALA A 293 -16.07 -12.39 -2.35
CA ALA A 293 -17.34 -12.44 -1.64
C ALA A 293 -18.55 -12.37 -2.59
N LEU A 294 -18.51 -11.47 -3.59
CA LEU A 294 -19.55 -11.34 -4.61
C LEU A 294 -19.67 -12.60 -5.48
N ARG A 295 -18.55 -13.18 -5.88
CA ARG A 295 -18.57 -14.44 -6.65
C ARG A 295 -19.09 -15.61 -5.83
N LEU A 296 -18.71 -15.71 -4.56
CA LEU A 296 -19.17 -16.81 -3.67
C LEU A 296 -20.65 -16.67 -3.34
N SER A 297 -21.17 -15.45 -3.16
CA SER A 297 -22.59 -15.17 -2.89
C SER A 297 -23.47 -15.16 -4.14
N GLY A 298 -22.89 -15.26 -5.35
CA GLY A 298 -23.62 -15.21 -6.62
C GLY A 298 -24.20 -13.83 -6.94
N GLN A 299 -23.83 -12.78 -6.20
CA GLN A 299 -24.33 -11.43 -6.44
C GLN A 299 -23.61 -10.78 -7.63
N ARG A 300 -24.37 -10.04 -8.42
CA ARG A 300 -23.85 -9.27 -9.55
C ARG A 300 -23.91 -7.78 -9.23
N TRP A 301 -22.73 -7.17 -9.13
CA TRP A 301 -22.60 -5.74 -8.91
C TRP A 301 -21.87 -5.10 -10.10
N THR A 302 -22.20 -3.82 -10.35
CA THR A 302 -21.46 -3.05 -11.34
C THR A 302 -20.07 -2.72 -10.83
N ALA A 303 -19.11 -2.46 -11.74
CA ALA A 303 -17.76 -2.07 -11.37
C ALA A 303 -17.75 -0.82 -10.48
N TRP A 304 -18.66 0.14 -10.72
CA TRP A 304 -18.82 1.33 -9.89
C TRP A 304 -19.28 1.03 -8.47
N GLN A 305 -20.20 0.08 -8.30
CA GLN A 305 -20.66 -0.34 -6.96
C GLN A 305 -19.52 -0.99 -6.17
N VAL A 306 -18.75 -1.87 -6.83
CA VAL A 306 -17.58 -2.50 -6.21
C VAL A 306 -16.55 -1.45 -5.82
N TRP A 307 -16.20 -0.53 -6.73
CA TRP A 307 -15.26 0.55 -6.49
C TRP A 307 -15.68 1.41 -5.30
N LEU A 308 -16.94 1.86 -5.27
CA LEU A 308 -17.50 2.68 -4.21
C LEU A 308 -17.42 1.98 -2.85
N CYS A 309 -17.81 0.69 -2.80
CA CYS A 309 -17.79 -0.09 -1.57
C CYS A 309 -16.36 -0.36 -1.07
N CYS A 310 -15.41 -0.62 -1.96
CA CYS A 310 -14.01 -0.79 -1.58
C CYS A 310 -13.44 0.52 -1.00
N LEU A 311 -13.69 1.66 -1.64
CA LEU A 311 -13.22 2.96 -1.15
C LEU A 311 -13.86 3.32 0.19
N GLY A 312 -15.18 3.13 0.33
CA GLY A 312 -15.90 3.37 1.58
C GLY A 312 -15.39 2.46 2.71
N ALA A 313 -15.18 1.17 2.45
CA ALA A 313 -14.64 0.24 3.44
C ALA A 313 -13.24 0.62 3.93
N ILE A 314 -12.37 1.07 3.02
CA ILE A 314 -11.02 1.53 3.36
C ILE A 314 -11.10 2.77 4.27
N LEU A 315 -11.95 3.76 3.92
CA LEU A 315 -12.10 4.99 4.69
C LEU A 315 -12.79 4.80 6.04
N VAL A 316 -13.67 3.81 6.17
CA VAL A 316 -14.26 3.44 7.47
C VAL A 316 -13.23 2.76 8.36
N ALA A 317 -12.40 1.87 7.78
CA ALA A 317 -11.35 1.17 8.53
C ALA A 317 -10.21 2.12 8.94
N ASP A 318 -9.83 3.05 8.06
CA ASP A 318 -8.79 4.04 8.29
C ASP A 318 -9.24 5.43 7.75
N PRO A 319 -9.87 6.26 8.59
CA PRO A 319 -10.28 7.61 8.22
C PRO A 319 -9.14 8.50 7.75
N LEU A 320 -7.92 8.33 8.29
CA LEU A 320 -6.76 9.12 7.93
C LEU A 320 -6.19 8.76 6.56
N ALA A 321 -6.59 7.63 5.99
CA ALA A 321 -6.25 7.29 4.61
C ALA A 321 -6.74 8.37 3.62
N VAL A 322 -7.76 9.15 3.96
CA VAL A 322 -8.22 10.31 3.15
C VAL A 322 -7.11 11.33 2.91
N LEU A 323 -6.15 11.46 3.82
CA LEU A 323 -4.98 12.33 3.69
C LEU A 323 -3.94 11.77 2.70
N SER A 324 -4.02 10.48 2.35
CA SER A 324 -3.03 9.80 1.52
C SER A 324 -3.19 10.13 0.04
N GLN A 325 -2.20 10.80 -0.55
CA GLN A 325 -2.14 11.02 -2.00
C GLN A 325 -2.21 9.71 -2.79
N SER A 326 -1.59 8.64 -2.28
CA SER A 326 -1.60 7.33 -2.92
C SER A 326 -2.98 6.67 -2.92
N LEU A 327 -3.87 6.99 -1.96
CA LEU A 327 -5.26 6.54 -1.97
C LEU A 327 -5.99 7.16 -3.16
N TRP A 328 -5.90 8.49 -3.29
CA TRP A 328 -6.60 9.22 -4.36
C TRP A 328 -6.11 8.84 -5.74
N LEU A 329 -4.78 8.74 -5.94
CA LEU A 329 -4.23 8.25 -7.21
C LEU A 329 -4.75 6.85 -7.57
N SER A 330 -4.77 5.93 -6.60
CA SER A 330 -5.28 4.58 -6.83
C SER A 330 -6.79 4.58 -7.10
N ALA A 331 -7.58 5.32 -6.33
CA ALA A 331 -9.02 5.40 -6.49
C ALA A 331 -9.40 6.03 -7.85
N PHE A 332 -8.78 7.15 -8.21
CA PHE A 332 -9.02 7.83 -9.49
C PHE A 332 -8.50 7.01 -10.68
N ALA A 333 -7.38 6.28 -10.53
CA ALA A 333 -6.91 5.40 -11.60
C ALA A 333 -7.94 4.31 -11.93
N VAL A 334 -8.50 3.65 -10.91
CA VAL A 334 -9.53 2.62 -11.11
C VAL A 334 -10.82 3.22 -11.66
N ALA A 335 -11.29 4.33 -11.10
CA ALA A 335 -12.48 5.05 -11.61
C ALA A 335 -12.27 5.50 -13.07
N GLY A 336 -11.09 6.07 -13.36
CA GLY A 336 -10.72 6.48 -14.71
C GLY A 336 -10.72 5.32 -15.70
N LEU A 337 -10.16 4.16 -15.32
CA LEU A 337 -10.19 2.97 -16.17
C LEU A 337 -11.61 2.45 -16.40
N ILE A 338 -12.47 2.40 -15.35
CA ILE A 338 -13.86 2.01 -15.50
C ILE A 338 -14.55 2.96 -16.49
N PHE A 339 -14.37 4.27 -16.32
CA PHE A 339 -14.94 5.29 -17.20
C PHE A 339 -14.39 5.16 -18.63
N TRP A 340 -13.06 5.05 -18.80
CA TRP A 340 -12.38 4.98 -20.09
C TRP A 340 -12.89 3.83 -20.96
N PHE A 341 -12.96 2.61 -20.39
CA PHE A 341 -13.40 1.44 -21.13
C PHE A 341 -14.93 1.41 -21.38
N GLN A 342 -15.71 2.17 -20.59
CA GLN A 342 -17.14 2.36 -20.85
C GLN A 342 -17.40 3.39 -21.96
N TRP A 343 -16.60 4.46 -21.98
CA TRP A 343 -16.76 5.57 -22.90
C TRP A 343 -16.08 5.30 -24.24
N LEU A 344 -14.91 4.71 -24.24
CA LEU A 344 -14.10 4.42 -25.42
C LEU A 344 -13.71 2.92 -25.45
N PRO A 345 -14.68 2.02 -25.74
CA PRO A 345 -14.37 0.60 -25.82
C PRO A 345 -13.49 0.30 -27.03
N LEU A 346 -12.58 -0.66 -26.89
CA LEU A 346 -11.76 -1.13 -28.01
C LEU A 346 -12.66 -1.79 -29.06
N PRO A 347 -12.50 -1.42 -30.36
CA PRO A 347 -13.30 -2.02 -31.44
C PRO A 347 -13.10 -3.54 -31.49
N ALA A 348 -14.23 -4.27 -31.49
CA ALA A 348 -14.22 -5.71 -31.62
C ALA A 348 -13.90 -6.12 -33.07
N GLY A 349 -12.89 -6.95 -33.30
CA GLY A 349 -12.74 -7.72 -34.52
C GLY A 349 -11.75 -7.23 -35.58
N CYS A 350 -11.20 -5.99 -35.51
CA CYS A 350 -10.36 -5.46 -36.60
C CYS A 350 -8.88 -5.86 -36.55
N TRP A 351 -8.39 -6.42 -35.43
CA TRP A 351 -6.94 -6.58 -35.23
C TRP A 351 -6.55 -8.01 -34.91
N ARG A 352 -5.57 -8.54 -35.64
CA ARG A 352 -4.95 -9.85 -35.37
C ARG A 352 -3.85 -9.71 -34.29
N TRP A 353 -3.61 -10.78 -33.52
CA TRP A 353 -2.43 -10.87 -32.66
C TRP A 353 -1.14 -10.75 -33.51
N PRO A 354 -0.09 -9.99 -33.12
CA PRO A 354 0.10 -9.30 -31.83
C PRO A 354 -0.45 -7.85 -31.76
N TRP A 355 -0.90 -7.26 -32.87
CA TRP A 355 -1.33 -5.85 -32.95
C TRP A 355 -2.46 -5.51 -32.00
N LYS A 356 -3.39 -6.42 -31.80
CA LYS A 356 -4.48 -6.25 -30.83
C LYS A 356 -3.96 -5.99 -29.41
N THR A 357 -2.92 -6.70 -28.98
CA THR A 357 -2.31 -6.54 -27.65
C THR A 357 -1.59 -5.19 -27.54
N ILE A 358 -0.83 -4.82 -28.58
CA ILE A 358 -0.10 -3.53 -28.60
C ILE A 358 -1.08 -2.36 -28.54
N ILE A 359 -2.14 -2.38 -29.34
CA ILE A 359 -3.16 -1.33 -29.36
C ILE A 359 -3.89 -1.28 -28.02
N ALA A 360 -4.22 -2.41 -27.41
CA ALA A 360 -4.84 -2.46 -26.09
C ALA A 360 -3.93 -1.85 -25.01
N LEU A 361 -2.63 -2.09 -25.06
CA LEU A 361 -1.64 -1.49 -24.15
C LEU A 361 -1.53 0.04 -24.37
N VAL A 362 -1.43 0.47 -25.62
CA VAL A 362 -1.39 1.92 -25.94
C VAL A 362 -2.67 2.60 -25.52
N HIS A 363 -3.83 2.00 -25.80
CA HIS A 363 -5.13 2.51 -25.39
C HIS A 363 -5.27 2.61 -23.87
N LEU A 364 -4.86 1.57 -23.12
CA LEU A 364 -4.81 1.58 -21.67
C LEU A 364 -3.91 2.70 -21.14
N GLN A 365 -2.68 2.81 -21.69
CA GLN A 365 -1.71 3.80 -21.25
C GLN A 365 -2.19 5.23 -21.57
N ALA A 366 -2.80 5.46 -22.73
CA ALA A 366 -3.39 6.74 -23.08
C ALA A 366 -4.51 7.14 -22.10
N GLY A 367 -5.43 6.20 -21.79
CA GLY A 367 -6.51 6.43 -20.84
C GLY A 367 -6.00 6.80 -19.45
N VAL A 368 -5.05 6.04 -18.92
CA VAL A 368 -4.44 6.30 -17.61
C VAL A 368 -3.72 7.65 -17.61
N THR A 369 -2.91 7.94 -18.64
CA THR A 369 -2.15 9.21 -18.71
C THR A 369 -3.10 10.39 -18.79
N LEU A 370 -4.08 10.39 -19.69
CA LEU A 370 -5.00 11.51 -19.88
C LEU A 370 -5.88 11.76 -18.66
N LEU A 371 -6.45 10.69 -18.07
CA LEU A 371 -7.38 10.84 -16.95
C LEU A 371 -6.69 11.14 -15.62
N LEU A 372 -5.44 10.70 -15.44
CA LEU A 372 -4.68 11.03 -14.24
C LEU A 372 -3.86 12.32 -14.36
N LEU A 373 -3.70 12.88 -15.56
CA LEU A 373 -2.93 14.11 -15.80
C LEU A 373 -3.34 15.26 -14.87
N PRO A 374 -4.64 15.66 -14.78
CA PRO A 374 -5.03 16.76 -13.92
C PRO A 374 -4.73 16.48 -12.43
N LEU A 375 -4.92 15.25 -11.99
CA LEU A 375 -4.64 14.86 -10.60
C LEU A 375 -3.12 14.85 -10.33
N GLN A 376 -2.30 14.41 -11.28
CA GLN A 376 -0.85 14.42 -11.16
C GLN A 376 -0.31 15.85 -11.09
N LEU A 377 -0.82 16.75 -11.93
CA LEU A 377 -0.47 18.19 -11.87
C LEU A 377 -0.84 18.79 -10.51
N LEU A 378 -2.02 18.47 -9.99
CA LEU A 378 -2.48 19.00 -8.71
C LEU A 378 -1.66 18.46 -7.52
N LEU A 379 -1.24 17.19 -7.56
CA LEU A 379 -0.56 16.55 -6.43
C LEU A 379 0.96 16.67 -6.48
N PHE A 380 1.56 16.67 -7.66
CA PHE A 380 3.02 16.65 -7.85
C PHE A 380 3.58 17.88 -8.54
N HIS A 381 2.72 18.79 -8.98
CA HIS A 381 3.11 20.03 -9.67
C HIS A 381 4.04 19.82 -10.90
N GLY A 382 4.03 18.61 -11.46
CA GLY A 382 4.87 18.26 -12.61
C GLY A 382 4.47 16.94 -13.24
N VAL A 383 4.82 16.78 -14.50
CA VAL A 383 4.60 15.57 -15.29
C VAL A 383 5.86 15.23 -16.06
N SER A 384 6.25 13.96 -16.06
CA SER A 384 7.34 13.46 -16.89
C SER A 384 6.83 13.24 -18.32
N LEU A 385 7.40 13.91 -19.31
CA LEU A 385 7.07 13.77 -20.73
C LEU A 385 7.42 12.37 -21.26
N THR A 386 8.47 11.75 -20.72
CA THR A 386 8.92 10.41 -21.12
C THR A 386 8.09 9.30 -20.49
N SER A 387 7.26 9.61 -19.49
CA SER A 387 6.49 8.66 -18.70
C SER A 387 5.62 7.73 -19.55
N MET A 388 4.98 8.25 -20.59
CA MET A 388 4.10 7.44 -21.46
C MET A 388 4.91 6.34 -22.18
N ALA A 389 6.02 6.70 -22.80
CA ALA A 389 6.87 5.76 -23.55
C ALA A 389 7.59 4.78 -22.59
N ALA A 390 8.14 5.31 -21.49
CA ALA A 390 8.81 4.50 -20.48
C ALA A 390 7.87 3.46 -19.88
N ASN A 391 6.64 3.83 -19.54
CA ASN A 391 5.65 2.93 -18.94
C ASN A 391 5.11 1.91 -19.94
N LEU A 392 4.99 2.27 -21.22
CA LEU A 392 4.56 1.34 -22.26
C LEU A 392 5.51 0.12 -22.38
N LEU A 393 6.80 0.31 -22.11
CA LEU A 393 7.81 -0.75 -22.10
C LEU A 393 8.01 -1.35 -20.69
N ALA A 394 8.17 -0.50 -19.68
CA ALA A 394 8.53 -0.93 -18.34
C ALA A 394 7.38 -1.71 -17.65
N VAL A 395 6.12 -1.28 -17.80
CA VAL A 395 5.00 -1.95 -17.14
C VAL A 395 4.82 -3.39 -17.62
N PRO A 396 4.77 -3.72 -18.94
CA PRO A 396 4.69 -5.11 -19.38
C PRO A 396 5.91 -5.93 -18.96
N LEU A 397 7.12 -5.37 -19.08
CA LEU A 397 8.36 -6.07 -18.72
C LEU A 397 8.38 -6.45 -17.24
N VAL A 398 8.05 -5.49 -16.36
CA VAL A 398 7.99 -5.73 -14.91
C VAL A 398 6.87 -6.72 -14.58
N THR A 399 5.68 -6.51 -15.13
CA THR A 399 4.49 -7.27 -14.76
C THR A 399 4.49 -8.69 -15.30
N LEU A 400 4.91 -8.90 -16.56
CA LEU A 400 4.83 -10.20 -17.23
C LEU A 400 6.09 -11.04 -17.06
N LEU A 401 7.23 -10.41 -16.79
CA LEU A 401 8.51 -11.13 -16.70
C LEU A 401 9.16 -10.96 -15.32
N ALA A 402 9.50 -9.72 -14.91
CA ALA A 402 10.30 -9.53 -13.69
C ALA A 402 9.58 -10.04 -12.44
N VAL A 403 8.35 -9.59 -12.20
CA VAL A 403 7.60 -9.95 -10.98
C VAL A 403 7.26 -11.43 -10.91
N PRO A 404 6.73 -12.10 -11.96
CA PRO A 404 6.51 -13.53 -11.92
C PRO A 404 7.78 -14.34 -11.66
N LEU A 405 8.91 -13.96 -12.27
CA LEU A 405 10.21 -14.61 -12.02
C LEU A 405 10.65 -14.41 -10.57
N ILE A 406 10.57 -13.20 -10.04
CA ILE A 406 10.92 -12.90 -8.64
C ILE A 406 10.03 -13.69 -7.68
N LEU A 407 8.71 -13.68 -7.89
CA LEU A 407 7.78 -14.44 -7.03
C LEU A 407 8.04 -15.95 -7.08
N THR A 408 8.34 -16.48 -8.27
CA THR A 408 8.70 -17.89 -8.43
C THR A 408 10.02 -18.21 -7.72
N ALA A 409 11.04 -17.35 -7.87
CA ALA A 409 12.32 -17.51 -7.18
C ALA A 409 12.16 -17.46 -5.66
N MET A 410 11.30 -16.54 -5.16
CA MET A 410 10.97 -16.45 -3.74
C MET A 410 10.27 -17.70 -3.21
N LEU A 411 9.38 -18.32 -3.98
CA LEU A 411 8.73 -19.58 -3.62
C LEU A 411 9.73 -20.74 -3.62
N VAL A 412 10.57 -20.84 -4.66
CA VAL A 412 11.61 -21.87 -4.77
C VAL A 412 12.64 -21.75 -3.65
N HIS A 413 12.97 -20.53 -3.22
CA HIS A 413 13.88 -20.26 -2.09
C HIS A 413 13.40 -20.90 -0.78
N LEU A 414 12.12 -21.14 -0.59
CA LEU A 414 11.58 -21.75 0.63
C LEU A 414 11.78 -23.26 0.69
N SER A 415 11.80 -23.97 -0.44
CA SER A 415 11.74 -25.44 -0.47
C SER A 415 12.37 -26.08 -1.70
N GLY A 416 12.89 -25.28 -2.63
CA GLY A 416 13.37 -25.77 -3.93
C GLY A 416 14.85 -26.12 -3.96
N PRO A 417 15.30 -26.86 -4.99
CA PRO A 417 16.70 -27.13 -5.21
C PRO A 417 17.46 -25.87 -5.60
N GLU A 418 18.66 -25.68 -5.03
CA GLU A 418 19.48 -24.46 -5.22
C GLU A 418 19.79 -24.13 -6.69
N ILE A 419 19.90 -25.15 -7.55
CA ILE A 419 20.15 -24.96 -8.98
C ILE A 419 18.98 -24.25 -9.64
N VAL A 420 17.74 -24.69 -9.38
CA VAL A 420 16.53 -24.09 -9.95
C VAL A 420 16.36 -22.65 -9.43
N GLU A 421 16.57 -22.44 -8.14
CA GLU A 421 16.56 -21.12 -7.54
C GLU A 421 17.55 -20.17 -8.23
N SER A 422 18.80 -20.60 -8.40
CA SER A 422 19.85 -19.79 -9.03
C SER A 422 19.52 -19.43 -10.48
N LEU A 423 18.96 -20.36 -11.26
CA LEU A 423 18.56 -20.11 -12.63
C LEU A 423 17.41 -19.07 -12.72
N VAL A 424 16.43 -19.17 -11.83
CA VAL A 424 15.30 -18.23 -11.81
C VAL A 424 15.76 -16.83 -11.36
N TRP A 425 16.66 -16.74 -10.36
CA TRP A 425 17.25 -15.46 -9.96
C TRP A 425 18.12 -14.84 -11.05
N LEU A 426 18.88 -15.65 -11.79
CA LEU A 426 19.65 -15.18 -12.94
C LEU A 426 18.76 -14.60 -14.04
N ALA A 427 17.64 -15.27 -14.35
CA ALA A 427 16.66 -14.76 -15.30
C ALA A 427 16.03 -13.45 -14.81
N ALA A 428 15.62 -13.37 -13.55
CA ALA A 428 15.07 -12.15 -12.94
C ALA A 428 16.08 -10.99 -12.97
N ALA A 429 17.36 -11.26 -12.69
CA ALA A 429 18.42 -10.26 -12.71
C ALA A 429 18.68 -9.73 -14.13
N ARG A 430 18.63 -10.56 -15.15
CA ARG A 430 18.77 -10.13 -16.55
C ARG A 430 17.60 -9.23 -16.97
N VAL A 431 16.37 -9.59 -16.60
CA VAL A 431 15.20 -8.76 -16.88
C VAL A 431 15.27 -7.43 -16.14
N GLY A 432 15.64 -7.44 -14.85
CA GLY A 432 15.84 -6.23 -14.06
C GLY A 432 16.94 -5.32 -14.62
N GLY A 433 18.06 -5.91 -15.07
CA GLY A 433 19.14 -5.18 -15.73
C GLY A 433 18.68 -4.57 -17.06
N GLY A 434 17.93 -5.30 -17.86
CA GLY A 434 17.33 -4.79 -19.09
C GLY A 434 16.35 -3.64 -18.86
N LEU A 435 15.57 -3.69 -17.78
CA LEU A 435 14.68 -2.61 -17.37
C LEU A 435 15.46 -1.33 -17.07
N VAL A 436 16.46 -1.41 -16.18
CA VAL A 436 17.27 -0.23 -15.79
C VAL A 436 18.04 0.32 -16.98
N TRP A 437 18.66 -0.54 -17.79
CA TRP A 437 19.35 -0.12 -19.00
C TRP A 437 18.41 0.55 -20.03
N GLY A 438 17.20 0.03 -20.19
CA GLY A 438 16.17 0.65 -21.02
C GLY A 438 15.76 2.03 -20.50
N LEU A 439 15.56 2.18 -19.19
CA LEU A 439 15.17 3.45 -18.58
C LEU A 439 16.28 4.53 -18.65
N ILE A 440 17.56 4.15 -18.65
CA ILE A 440 18.69 5.09 -18.81
C ILE A 440 18.68 5.75 -20.20
N ARG A 441 18.07 5.12 -21.21
CA ARG A 441 18.02 5.64 -22.58
C ARG A 441 16.83 6.58 -22.86
N PHE A 442 15.90 6.66 -21.95
CA PHE A 442 14.79 7.63 -21.96
C PHE A 442 15.16 8.91 -21.18
#